data_2f9b31370c18daa5168acd7dacf59a9b
#
_entry.id   2f9b31370c18daa5168acd7dacf59a9b
#
_cell.length_a   1.000
_cell.length_b   1.000
_cell.length_c   1.000
_cell.angle_alpha   90.00
_cell.angle_beta   90.00
_cell.angle_gamma   90.00
#
_symmetry.space_group_name_H-M   'P 1'
#
loop_
_entity.id
_entity.type
_entity.pdbx_description
1 polymer ?
#
loop_
_entity_poly.entity_id
_entity_poly.type
_entity_poly.pdbx_seq_one_letter_code
_entity_poly.pdbx_strand_id
1 'polypeptide(L)'
;MATIILRDAGSITSPGSTAKGSPLTNLEVDNNFSNINITLGVLSNLSTTENANLVVAINKISTIVYEISSASVHYPVLSRNTSGQNTGNVSSTKLTFTPSTGLLTSTDYNSSSDMTLKQDFTPIQNPLDIISQLTGFGFTWKDSKQKSYGLSAQEVEKVIPDIVKDRPDGTKGINYMNLTAFLVEAIKDLRQEIVELKKHK
;
A
#
# COMPACT_ATOMS: atom_id res chain seq x y z
N MET A 1 22.88 15.50 -30.21
CA MET A 1 22.63 16.61 -29.28
C MET A 1 22.20 17.80 -30.13
N ALA A 2 21.09 18.45 -29.80
CA ALA A 2 20.63 19.63 -30.54
C ALA A 2 21.56 20.82 -30.19
N THR A 3 21.94 21.60 -31.23
CA THR A 3 22.83 22.75 -31.08
C THR A 3 22.00 24.02 -30.96
N ILE A 4 22.21 24.82 -29.93
CA ILE A 4 21.57 26.14 -29.74
C ILE A 4 22.59 27.19 -30.15
N ILE A 5 22.18 28.13 -31.02
CA ILE A 5 23.01 29.26 -31.47
C ILE A 5 22.72 30.46 -30.61
N LEU A 6 23.72 30.99 -29.92
CA LEU A 6 23.64 32.17 -29.08
C LEU A 6 24.08 33.43 -29.78
N ARG A 7 23.43 34.57 -29.50
CA ARG A 7 23.83 35.86 -30.08
C ARG A 7 25.18 36.36 -29.56
N ASP A 8 25.43 36.12 -28.27
CA ASP A 8 26.62 36.66 -27.61
C ASP A 8 27.27 35.58 -26.73
N ALA A 9 28.62 35.52 -26.77
CA ALA A 9 29.41 34.52 -26.03
C ALA A 9 29.74 34.92 -24.62
N GLY A 10 29.32 36.12 -24.15
CA GLY A 10 29.94 36.74 -22.97
C GLY A 10 29.63 36.12 -21.62
N SER A 11 28.65 35.25 -21.48
CA SER A 11 28.24 34.82 -20.13
C SER A 11 27.51 33.48 -19.99
N ILE A 12 27.26 32.74 -21.06
CA ILE A 12 26.52 31.49 -21.00
C ILE A 12 27.33 30.35 -21.58
N THR A 13 27.96 29.58 -20.71
CA THR A 13 28.62 28.31 -21.06
C THR A 13 27.60 27.17 -20.93
N SER A 14 26.76 27.01 -21.95
CA SER A 14 25.93 25.78 -22.05
C SER A 14 26.67 24.81 -22.98
N PRO A 15 26.90 23.56 -22.59
CA PRO A 15 27.51 22.57 -23.47
C PRO A 15 26.71 22.43 -24.79
N GLY A 16 27.37 22.58 -25.92
CA GLY A 16 26.75 22.50 -27.26
C GLY A 16 26.20 23.82 -27.81
N SER A 17 26.42 24.96 -27.15
CA SER A 17 26.08 26.28 -27.72
C SER A 17 27.23 26.85 -28.53
N THR A 18 26.93 27.60 -29.60
CA THR A 18 27.89 28.37 -30.40
C THR A 18 27.53 29.83 -30.38
N ALA A 19 28.54 30.70 -30.18
CA ALA A 19 28.34 32.14 -30.21
C ALA A 19 28.49 32.67 -31.62
N LYS A 20 27.60 33.54 -32.08
CA LYS A 20 27.58 34.13 -33.38
C LYS A 20 28.24 35.50 -33.48
N GLY A 21 28.20 36.29 -32.41
CA GLY A 21 28.71 37.67 -32.36
C GLY A 21 27.92 38.69 -33.23
N SER A 22 26.77 38.30 -33.76
CA SER A 22 25.87 39.13 -34.59
C SER A 22 24.41 38.78 -34.26
N PRO A 23 23.43 39.64 -34.65
CA PRO A 23 22.02 39.33 -34.46
C PRO A 23 21.65 37.99 -35.10
N LEU A 24 20.78 37.23 -34.40
CA LEU A 24 20.24 35.99 -34.92
C LEU A 24 19.29 36.30 -36.08
N THR A 25 19.34 35.46 -37.12
CA THR A 25 18.31 35.46 -38.16
C THR A 25 17.03 34.81 -37.65
N ASN A 26 15.92 35.08 -38.31
CA ASN A 26 14.64 34.44 -38.00
C ASN A 26 14.76 32.92 -38.05
N LEU A 27 15.47 32.38 -39.02
CA LEU A 27 15.69 30.94 -39.16
C LEU A 27 16.48 30.34 -37.98
N GLU A 28 17.49 31.08 -37.45
CA GLU A 28 18.27 30.63 -36.29
C GLU A 28 17.43 30.67 -35.01
N VAL A 29 16.55 31.66 -34.87
CA VAL A 29 15.59 31.72 -33.77
C VAL A 29 14.62 30.54 -33.84
N ASP A 30 14.01 30.29 -34.99
CA ASP A 30 13.09 29.17 -35.22
C ASP A 30 13.75 27.82 -34.96
N ASN A 31 15.00 27.64 -35.43
CA ASN A 31 15.79 26.44 -35.18
C ASN A 31 16.10 26.26 -33.64
N ASN A 32 16.40 27.35 -32.97
CA ASN A 32 16.62 27.26 -31.50
C ASN A 32 15.35 26.82 -30.76
N PHE A 33 14.19 27.36 -31.11
CA PHE A 33 12.91 26.89 -30.51
C PHE A 33 12.61 25.45 -30.90
N SER A 34 12.85 25.05 -32.15
CA SER A 34 12.69 23.68 -32.60
C SER A 34 13.62 22.72 -31.83
N ASN A 35 14.90 23.10 -31.66
CA ASN A 35 15.87 22.31 -30.90
C ASN A 35 15.50 22.19 -29.40
N ILE A 36 14.96 23.25 -28.79
CA ILE A 36 14.44 23.21 -27.41
C ILE A 36 13.28 22.22 -27.36
N ASN A 37 12.34 22.28 -28.27
CA ASN A 37 11.20 21.37 -28.32
C ASN A 37 11.63 19.90 -28.48
N ILE A 38 12.61 19.63 -29.36
CA ILE A 38 13.18 18.30 -29.54
C ILE A 38 13.88 17.81 -28.25
N THR A 39 14.61 18.71 -27.58
CA THR A 39 15.35 18.35 -26.34
C THR A 39 14.41 18.10 -25.15
N LEU A 40 13.35 18.91 -25.00
CA LEU A 40 12.34 18.75 -23.93
C LEU A 40 11.34 17.63 -24.23
N GLY A 41 11.25 17.20 -25.50
CA GLY A 41 10.24 16.25 -25.96
C GLY A 41 8.90 16.89 -26.26
N VAL A 42 8.00 16.10 -26.79
CA VAL A 42 6.64 16.56 -27.14
C VAL A 42 5.74 16.38 -25.93
N LEU A 43 5.18 17.47 -25.40
CA LEU A 43 4.31 17.44 -24.24
C LEU A 43 3.11 16.50 -24.38
N SER A 44 2.61 16.29 -25.59
CA SER A 44 1.53 15.33 -25.85
C SER A 44 1.91 13.88 -25.57
N ASN A 45 3.22 13.58 -25.51
CA ASN A 45 3.70 12.24 -25.17
C ASN A 45 3.84 12.00 -23.66
N LEU A 46 3.60 13.03 -22.83
CA LEU A 46 3.54 12.85 -21.39
C LEU A 46 2.28 12.07 -21.03
N SER A 47 2.45 10.99 -20.28
CA SER A 47 1.35 10.14 -19.80
C SER A 47 0.58 10.81 -18.64
N THR A 48 0.10 12.02 -18.85
CA THR A 48 -0.71 12.80 -17.91
C THR A 48 -1.95 13.34 -18.63
N THR A 49 -3.02 13.59 -17.90
CA THR A 49 -4.25 14.19 -18.43
C THR A 49 -4.07 15.67 -18.78
N GLU A 50 -3.02 16.31 -18.24
CA GLU A 50 -2.70 17.72 -18.42
C GLU A 50 -1.32 17.85 -19.06
N ASN A 51 -1.30 17.97 -20.36
CA ASN A 51 -0.07 18.13 -21.16
C ASN A 51 0.04 19.48 -21.86
N ALA A 52 -0.74 20.48 -21.42
CA ALA A 52 -0.76 21.82 -22.00
C ALA A 52 0.59 22.54 -21.86
N ASN A 53 1.29 22.29 -20.75
CA ASN A 53 2.67 22.76 -20.56
C ASN A 53 3.42 21.86 -19.57
N LEU A 54 4.75 21.93 -19.61
CA LEU A 54 5.63 21.07 -18.82
C LEU A 54 5.44 21.27 -17.30
N VAL A 55 5.17 22.49 -16.85
CA VAL A 55 4.99 22.78 -15.42
C VAL A 55 3.72 22.10 -14.88
N VAL A 56 2.62 22.20 -15.62
CA VAL A 56 1.36 21.53 -15.25
C VAL A 56 1.55 20.02 -15.27
N ALA A 57 2.22 19.48 -16.26
CA ALA A 57 2.50 18.04 -16.36
C ALA A 57 3.36 17.53 -15.19
N ILE A 58 4.44 18.26 -14.82
CA ILE A 58 5.29 17.91 -13.67
C ILE A 58 4.51 18.01 -12.37
N ASN A 59 3.71 19.06 -12.18
CA ASN A 59 2.90 19.20 -10.98
C ASN A 59 1.86 18.08 -10.84
N LYS A 60 1.30 17.58 -11.94
CA LYS A 60 0.42 16.41 -11.94
C LYS A 60 1.15 15.12 -11.55
N ILE A 61 2.38 14.92 -12.00
CA ILE A 61 3.21 13.76 -11.63
C ILE A 61 3.56 13.81 -10.14
N SER A 62 3.82 14.99 -9.59
CA SER A 62 4.19 15.16 -8.18
C SER A 62 3.02 15.05 -7.19
N THR A 63 1.77 15.07 -7.68
CA THR A 63 0.56 15.06 -6.84
C THR A 63 -0.05 13.65 -6.67
N ILE A 64 0.75 12.61 -6.60
CA ILE A 64 0.28 11.20 -6.61
C ILE A 64 -0.12 10.68 -5.21
N VAL A 65 -0.34 11.52 -4.22
CA VAL A 65 -0.87 11.06 -2.94
C VAL A 65 -2.22 11.71 -2.69
N TYR A 66 -3.26 11.09 -3.22
CA TYR A 66 -4.63 11.43 -2.84
C TYR A 66 -5.23 10.32 -1.99
N GLU A 67 -6.00 10.72 -0.99
CA GLU A 67 -6.92 9.83 -0.32
C GLU A 67 -7.96 9.35 -1.34
N ILE A 68 -7.98 8.06 -1.63
CA ILE A 68 -8.86 7.49 -2.66
C ILE A 68 -10.06 6.87 -1.96
N SER A 69 -11.23 7.49 -2.13
CA SER A 69 -12.52 6.94 -1.73
C SER A 69 -13.29 6.45 -2.97
N SER A 70 -12.83 5.38 -3.58
CA SER A 70 -13.40 4.81 -4.80
C SER A 70 -14.05 3.46 -4.55
N ALA A 71 -15.19 3.19 -5.20
CA ALA A 71 -15.80 1.86 -5.24
C ALA A 71 -15.12 0.90 -6.25
N SER A 72 -14.23 1.44 -7.09
CA SER A 72 -13.45 0.64 -8.04
C SER A 72 -12.35 -0.17 -7.33
N VAL A 73 -11.99 -1.31 -7.92
CA VAL A 73 -10.87 -2.13 -7.46
C VAL A 73 -9.55 -1.43 -7.81
N HIS A 74 -8.67 -1.29 -6.85
CA HIS A 74 -7.34 -0.74 -7.02
C HIS A 74 -6.28 -1.84 -6.86
N TYR A 75 -5.18 -1.67 -7.58
CA TYR A 75 -4.06 -2.61 -7.56
C TYR A 75 -2.89 -1.99 -6.81
N PRO A 76 -2.43 -2.59 -5.70
CA PRO A 76 -1.26 -2.10 -4.98
C PRO A 76 -0.03 -2.09 -5.89
N VAL A 77 0.69 -0.96 -5.90
CA VAL A 77 1.96 -0.85 -6.60
C VAL A 77 3.06 -1.44 -5.71
N LEU A 78 3.72 -2.47 -6.22
CA LEU A 78 4.80 -3.17 -5.52
C LEU A 78 6.14 -2.77 -6.14
N SER A 79 7.11 -2.38 -5.31
CA SER A 79 8.47 -2.08 -5.76
C SER A 79 9.42 -3.22 -5.40
N ARG A 80 10.35 -3.55 -6.31
CA ARG A 80 11.41 -4.53 -6.05
C ARG A 80 12.61 -3.92 -5.33
N ASN A 81 12.74 -2.59 -5.39
CA ASN A 81 13.90 -1.90 -4.84
C ASN A 81 13.53 -1.20 -3.54
N THR A 82 14.42 -1.25 -2.57
CA THR A 82 14.30 -0.54 -1.30
C THR A 82 14.91 0.86 -1.34
N SER A 83 15.63 1.19 -2.43
CA SER A 83 16.26 2.51 -2.65
C SER A 83 16.41 2.78 -4.16
N GLY A 84 16.51 4.07 -4.54
CA GLY A 84 16.68 4.52 -5.93
C GLY A 84 15.37 4.66 -6.72
N GLN A 85 15.48 4.76 -8.05
CA GLN A 85 14.30 4.81 -8.93
C GLN A 85 13.60 3.45 -8.95
N ASN A 86 12.32 3.45 -8.63
CA ASN A 86 11.48 2.27 -8.59
C ASN A 86 10.53 2.24 -9.79
N THR A 87 10.59 1.15 -10.56
CA THR A 87 9.49 0.80 -11.45
C THR A 87 8.42 0.08 -10.64
N GLY A 88 7.26 0.68 -10.51
CA GLY A 88 6.13 0.06 -9.85
C GLY A 88 5.60 -1.14 -10.65
N ASN A 89 5.34 -2.24 -9.97
CA ASN A 89 4.63 -3.39 -10.53
C ASN A 89 3.26 -3.49 -9.86
N VAL A 90 2.25 -3.90 -10.61
CA VAL A 90 0.90 -4.11 -10.10
C VAL A 90 0.49 -5.57 -10.29
N SER A 91 -0.29 -6.10 -9.35
CA SER A 91 -0.97 -7.38 -9.53
C SER A 91 -2.38 -7.11 -10.05
N SER A 92 -2.73 -7.67 -11.19
CA SER A 92 -4.02 -7.42 -11.83
C SER A 92 -5.18 -8.27 -11.30
N THR A 93 -4.90 -9.37 -10.59
CA THR A 93 -5.94 -10.33 -10.19
C THR A 93 -5.75 -10.95 -8.81
N LYS A 94 -4.52 -10.98 -8.30
CA LYS A 94 -4.17 -11.77 -7.10
C LYS A 94 -4.10 -10.98 -5.81
N LEU A 95 -3.93 -9.66 -5.90
CA LEU A 95 -3.93 -8.75 -4.76
C LEU A 95 -4.62 -7.45 -5.18
N THR A 96 -5.75 -7.16 -4.59
CA THR A 96 -6.55 -5.97 -4.91
C THR A 96 -7.02 -5.28 -3.65
N PHE A 97 -7.24 -3.97 -3.73
CA PHE A 97 -7.79 -3.16 -2.65
C PHE A 97 -8.96 -2.34 -3.16
N THR A 98 -10.05 -2.31 -2.42
CA THR A 98 -11.23 -1.48 -2.71
C THR A 98 -11.33 -0.38 -1.65
N PRO A 99 -10.91 0.86 -1.97
CA PRO A 99 -10.81 1.94 -0.97
C PRO A 99 -12.12 2.27 -0.27
N SER A 100 -13.24 2.29 -1.00
CA SER A 100 -14.56 2.62 -0.44
C SER A 100 -15.07 1.65 0.63
N THR A 101 -14.56 0.42 0.66
CA THR A 101 -14.95 -0.62 1.63
C THR A 101 -13.81 -1.03 2.55
N GLY A 102 -12.57 -0.61 2.26
CA GLY A 102 -11.38 -1.10 2.95
C GLY A 102 -11.05 -2.57 2.66
N LEU A 103 -11.69 -3.18 1.66
CA LEU A 103 -11.51 -4.60 1.34
C LEU A 103 -10.17 -4.84 0.64
N LEU A 104 -9.31 -5.64 1.26
CA LEU A 104 -8.10 -6.21 0.66
C LEU A 104 -8.40 -7.66 0.27
N THR A 105 -8.26 -7.98 -1.02
CA THR A 105 -8.48 -9.33 -1.54
C THR A 105 -7.17 -9.92 -2.04
N SER A 106 -6.85 -11.12 -1.61
CA SER A 106 -5.74 -11.92 -2.11
C SER A 106 -6.19 -13.35 -2.41
N THR A 107 -5.49 -14.01 -3.33
CA THR A 107 -5.75 -15.44 -3.62
C THR A 107 -5.41 -16.32 -2.44
N ASP A 108 -4.36 -15.98 -1.70
CA ASP A 108 -3.89 -16.70 -0.52
C ASP A 108 -3.17 -15.74 0.43
N TYR A 109 -3.11 -16.11 1.70
CA TYR A 109 -2.40 -15.38 2.74
C TYR A 109 -1.46 -16.33 3.50
N ASN A 110 -0.15 -16.16 3.28
CA ASN A 110 0.89 -16.91 3.97
C ASN A 110 1.57 -16.03 5.03
N SER A 111 1.32 -16.32 6.29
CA SER A 111 1.95 -15.63 7.41
C SER A 111 3.26 -16.30 7.80
N SER A 112 4.33 -15.52 7.96
CA SER A 112 5.61 -16.02 8.48
C SER A 112 5.43 -16.65 9.85
N SER A 113 5.80 -17.92 10.00
CA SER A 113 5.66 -18.65 11.25
C SER A 113 6.86 -19.56 11.56
N ASP A 114 8.01 -19.29 10.91
CA ASP A 114 9.24 -20.04 11.13
C ASP A 114 9.69 -19.93 12.58
N MET A 115 10.09 -21.05 13.13
CA MET A 115 10.54 -21.20 14.51
C MET A 115 11.83 -20.41 14.79
N THR A 116 12.69 -20.27 13.78
CA THR A 116 13.95 -19.50 13.87
C THR A 116 13.74 -17.99 14.04
N LEU A 117 12.53 -17.49 13.73
CA LEU A 117 12.16 -16.08 13.91
C LEU A 117 11.50 -15.80 15.27
N LYS A 118 11.42 -16.80 16.14
CA LYS A 118 10.67 -16.74 17.40
C LYS A 118 11.55 -17.22 18.56
N GLN A 119 11.24 -16.76 19.75
CA GLN A 119 11.89 -17.19 20.99
C GLN A 119 10.84 -17.32 22.10
N ASP A 120 11.26 -17.81 23.28
CA ASP A 120 10.47 -17.87 24.51
C ASP A 120 9.12 -18.60 24.35
N PHE A 121 9.17 -19.77 23.73
CA PHE A 121 7.99 -20.63 23.49
C PHE A 121 7.38 -21.11 24.80
N THR A 122 6.17 -20.69 25.08
CA THR A 122 5.37 -21.14 26.22
C THR A 122 4.03 -21.70 25.75
N PRO A 123 3.62 -22.87 26.24
CA PRO A 123 2.29 -23.41 25.95
C PRO A 123 1.19 -22.47 26.45
N ILE A 124 0.10 -22.32 25.69
CA ILE A 124 -1.09 -21.58 26.11
C ILE A 124 -1.75 -22.34 27.26
N GLN A 125 -1.94 -21.67 28.38
CA GLN A 125 -2.58 -22.24 29.58
C GLN A 125 -4.08 -21.94 29.60
N ASN A 126 -4.91 -22.88 30.05
CA ASN A 126 -6.36 -22.77 30.20
C ASN A 126 -7.07 -22.20 28.94
N PRO A 127 -6.77 -22.72 27.73
CA PRO A 127 -7.24 -22.14 26.48
C PRO A 127 -8.77 -22.22 26.33
N LEU A 128 -9.41 -23.26 26.87
CA LEU A 128 -10.85 -23.42 26.82
C LEU A 128 -11.56 -22.36 27.68
N ASP A 129 -11.05 -22.08 28.89
CA ASP A 129 -11.56 -21.01 29.73
C ASP A 129 -11.39 -19.62 29.11
N ILE A 130 -10.26 -19.39 28.45
CA ILE A 130 -9.98 -18.14 27.74
C ILE A 130 -11.00 -17.94 26.62
N ILE A 131 -11.20 -18.93 25.75
CA ILE A 131 -12.12 -18.84 24.62
C ILE A 131 -13.58 -18.73 25.09
N SER A 132 -13.96 -19.38 26.18
CA SER A 132 -15.32 -19.31 26.72
C SER A 132 -15.74 -17.90 27.19
N GLN A 133 -14.78 -17.02 27.46
CA GLN A 133 -15.02 -15.62 27.84
C GLN A 133 -15.25 -14.70 26.63
N LEU A 134 -15.02 -15.17 25.42
CA LEU A 134 -15.18 -14.36 24.20
C LEU A 134 -16.58 -14.53 23.62
N THR A 135 -17.20 -13.42 23.23
CA THR A 135 -18.52 -13.42 22.60
C THR A 135 -18.41 -13.07 21.12
N GLY A 136 -18.96 -13.94 20.28
CA GLY A 136 -19.12 -13.67 18.85
C GLY A 136 -20.36 -12.82 18.58
N PHE A 137 -20.22 -11.76 17.79
CA PHE A 137 -21.30 -10.84 17.45
C PHE A 137 -21.59 -10.83 15.95
N GLY A 138 -22.89 -10.72 15.61
CA GLY A 138 -23.31 -10.17 14.34
C GLY A 138 -23.46 -8.66 14.47
N PHE A 139 -22.94 -7.89 13.55
CA PHE A 139 -22.99 -6.43 13.59
C PHE A 139 -23.16 -5.81 12.19
N THR A 140 -23.35 -4.49 12.15
CA THR A 140 -23.43 -3.71 10.92
C THR A 140 -22.39 -2.58 10.99
N TRP A 141 -21.57 -2.47 9.97
CA TRP A 141 -20.62 -1.36 9.84
C TRP A 141 -21.38 -0.02 9.75
N LYS A 142 -20.93 0.98 10.50
CA LYS A 142 -21.63 2.29 10.59
C LYS A 142 -21.61 3.07 9.28
N ASP A 143 -20.53 2.98 8.53
CA ASP A 143 -20.29 3.69 7.26
C ASP A 143 -20.94 2.94 6.07
N SER A 144 -20.52 1.73 5.81
CA SER A 144 -20.96 0.93 4.64
C SER A 144 -22.32 0.30 4.78
N LYS A 145 -22.91 0.26 6.00
CA LYS A 145 -24.16 -0.45 6.34
C LYS A 145 -24.13 -1.95 6.04
N GLN A 146 -22.95 -2.52 5.82
CA GLN A 146 -22.79 -3.96 5.57
C GLN A 146 -22.85 -4.76 6.87
N LYS A 147 -23.58 -5.86 6.84
CA LYS A 147 -23.62 -6.84 7.94
C LYS A 147 -22.33 -7.66 7.96
N SER A 148 -21.83 -7.97 9.15
CA SER A 148 -20.65 -8.77 9.35
C SER A 148 -20.72 -9.53 10.67
N TYR A 149 -19.72 -10.37 10.94
CA TYR A 149 -19.57 -11.13 12.16
C TYR A 149 -18.14 -10.99 12.68
N GLY A 150 -17.97 -10.99 13.99
CA GLY A 150 -16.66 -10.90 14.61
C GLY A 150 -16.73 -10.74 16.12
N LEU A 151 -15.59 -10.39 16.71
CA LEU A 151 -15.42 -10.14 18.12
C LEU A 151 -15.29 -8.62 18.39
N SER A 152 -15.59 -8.19 19.61
CA SER A 152 -15.29 -6.84 20.08
C SER A 152 -13.82 -6.75 20.51
N ALA A 153 -13.05 -5.83 19.91
CA ALA A 153 -11.65 -5.63 20.30
C ALA A 153 -11.49 -5.28 21.78
N GLN A 154 -12.43 -4.50 22.35
CA GLN A 154 -12.42 -4.12 23.75
C GLN A 154 -12.71 -5.31 24.71
N GLU A 155 -13.48 -6.29 24.28
CA GLU A 155 -13.70 -7.51 25.05
C GLU A 155 -12.49 -8.45 24.95
N VAL A 156 -11.99 -8.65 23.73
CA VAL A 156 -10.79 -9.48 23.50
C VAL A 156 -9.59 -8.94 24.27
N GLU A 157 -9.41 -7.62 24.34
CA GLU A 157 -8.31 -6.98 25.08
C GLU A 157 -8.29 -7.33 26.56
N LYS A 158 -9.45 -7.52 27.18
CA LYS A 158 -9.55 -7.90 28.61
C LYS A 158 -9.07 -9.33 28.86
N VAL A 159 -9.16 -10.18 27.86
CA VAL A 159 -8.88 -11.63 27.97
C VAL A 159 -7.54 -12.00 27.33
N ILE A 160 -7.26 -11.45 26.14
CA ILE A 160 -6.05 -11.70 25.37
C ILE A 160 -5.50 -10.37 24.81
N PRO A 161 -4.89 -9.52 25.64
CA PRO A 161 -4.45 -8.18 25.20
C PRO A 161 -3.43 -8.21 24.05
N ASP A 162 -2.59 -9.24 24.00
CA ASP A 162 -1.49 -9.32 23.04
C ASP A 162 -1.93 -9.41 21.57
N ILE A 163 -3.15 -9.87 21.29
CA ILE A 163 -3.69 -9.94 19.94
C ILE A 163 -4.45 -8.69 19.52
N VAL A 164 -4.60 -7.71 20.41
CA VAL A 164 -5.24 -6.43 20.12
C VAL A 164 -4.18 -5.36 19.90
N LYS A 165 -4.39 -4.51 18.90
CA LYS A 165 -3.47 -3.42 18.57
C LYS A 165 -4.24 -2.12 18.42
N ASP A 166 -3.69 -1.06 19.00
CA ASP A 166 -4.17 0.30 18.77
C ASP A 166 -3.82 0.75 17.36
N ARG A 167 -4.76 1.41 16.69
CA ARG A 167 -4.58 1.99 15.37
C ARG A 167 -4.32 3.50 15.50
N PRO A 168 -3.67 4.12 14.50
CA PRO A 168 -3.38 5.56 14.52
C PRO A 168 -4.60 6.48 14.65
N ASP A 169 -5.78 6.00 14.23
CA ASP A 169 -7.05 6.70 14.30
C ASP A 169 -7.75 6.60 15.68
N GLY A 170 -7.09 5.98 16.66
CA GLY A 170 -7.61 5.76 18.02
C GLY A 170 -8.56 4.56 18.13
N THR A 171 -8.82 3.84 17.05
CA THR A 171 -9.59 2.59 17.09
C THR A 171 -8.71 1.39 17.43
N LYS A 172 -9.32 0.23 17.71
CA LYS A 172 -8.61 -1.02 18.01
C LYS A 172 -8.85 -2.06 16.92
N GLY A 173 -7.83 -2.86 16.64
CA GLY A 173 -7.91 -3.99 15.73
C GLY A 173 -7.54 -5.30 16.41
N ILE A 174 -8.11 -6.40 15.95
CA ILE A 174 -7.79 -7.76 16.42
C ILE A 174 -6.97 -8.48 15.36
N ASN A 175 -5.85 -9.10 15.77
CA ASN A 175 -5.16 -10.07 14.92
C ASN A 175 -5.85 -11.44 15.03
N TYR A 176 -6.86 -11.65 14.21
CA TYR A 176 -7.64 -12.89 14.19
C TYR A 176 -6.80 -14.15 13.91
N MET A 177 -5.68 -14.02 13.20
CA MET A 177 -4.82 -15.17 12.93
C MET A 177 -4.17 -15.71 14.20
N ASN A 178 -3.82 -14.84 15.14
CA ASN A 178 -3.24 -15.27 16.42
C ASN A 178 -4.27 -16.04 17.28
N LEU A 179 -5.56 -15.76 17.12
CA LEU A 179 -6.63 -16.48 17.81
C LEU A 179 -6.66 -17.97 17.45
N THR A 180 -6.17 -18.35 16.27
CA THR A 180 -6.11 -19.75 15.82
C THR A 180 -5.32 -20.63 16.78
N ALA A 181 -4.25 -20.12 17.40
CA ALA A 181 -3.44 -20.89 18.35
C ALA A 181 -4.26 -21.24 19.61
N PHE A 182 -5.03 -20.29 20.11
CA PHE A 182 -5.93 -20.51 21.26
C PHE A 182 -7.03 -21.51 20.92
N LEU A 183 -7.62 -21.42 19.73
CA LEU A 183 -8.65 -22.36 19.27
C LEU A 183 -8.11 -23.78 19.13
N VAL A 184 -6.88 -23.96 18.61
CA VAL A 184 -6.25 -25.28 18.52
C VAL A 184 -6.09 -25.91 19.90
N GLU A 185 -5.57 -25.20 20.88
CA GLU A 185 -5.37 -25.73 22.22
C GLU A 185 -6.71 -25.94 22.95
N ALA A 186 -7.69 -25.04 22.81
CA ALA A 186 -9.03 -25.19 23.39
C ALA A 186 -9.76 -26.45 22.85
N ILE A 187 -9.61 -26.74 21.56
CA ILE A 187 -10.17 -27.97 20.96
C ILE A 187 -9.51 -29.24 21.54
N LYS A 188 -8.21 -29.18 21.84
CA LYS A 188 -7.51 -30.32 22.47
C LYS A 188 -8.01 -30.56 23.91
N ASP A 189 -8.18 -29.48 24.68
CA ASP A 189 -8.72 -29.58 26.05
C ASP A 189 -10.15 -30.13 26.02
N LEU A 190 -11.03 -29.59 25.18
CA LEU A 190 -12.39 -30.08 25.01
C LEU A 190 -12.43 -31.56 24.62
N ARG A 191 -11.53 -32.00 23.72
CA ARG A 191 -11.39 -33.40 23.34
C ARG A 191 -11.02 -34.27 24.57
N GLN A 192 -10.11 -33.79 25.40
CA GLN A 192 -9.68 -34.52 26.59
C GLN A 192 -10.82 -34.66 27.60
N GLU A 193 -11.58 -33.59 27.88
CA GLU A 193 -12.76 -33.62 28.74
C GLU A 193 -13.79 -34.64 28.24
N ILE A 194 -14.07 -34.66 26.95
CA ILE A 194 -15.00 -35.64 26.34
C ILE A 194 -14.50 -37.08 26.54
N VAL A 195 -13.19 -37.33 26.45
CA VAL A 195 -12.62 -38.66 26.68
C VAL A 195 -12.78 -39.07 28.14
N GLU A 196 -12.53 -38.18 29.08
CA GLU A 196 -12.72 -38.48 30.50
C GLU A 196 -14.19 -38.76 30.84
N LEU A 197 -15.10 -37.95 30.34
CA LEU A 197 -16.54 -38.18 30.55
C LEU A 197 -17.04 -39.54 30.00
N LYS A 198 -16.44 -40.02 28.92
CA LYS A 198 -16.75 -41.35 28.34
C LYS A 198 -16.22 -42.51 29.13
N LYS A 199 -15.15 -42.32 29.92
CA LYS A 199 -14.60 -43.41 30.78
C LYS A 199 -15.48 -43.65 32.03
N HIS A 200 -16.30 -42.65 32.40
CA HIS A 200 -17.17 -42.73 33.56
C HIS A 200 -18.62 -43.16 33.28
N LYS A 201 -18.87 -43.55 32.00
CA LYS A 201 -20.12 -44.17 31.55
C LYS A 201 -19.92 -45.68 31.30
#